data_60a974bbefda25b6c60517f001660609
#
_entry.id   60a974bbefda25b6c60517f001660609
#
_cell.length_a   1.000
_cell.length_b   1.000
_cell.length_c   1.000
_cell.angle_alpha   90.00
_cell.angle_beta   90.00
_cell.angle_gamma   90.00
#
_symmetry.space_group_name_H-M   'P 1'
#
loop_
_entity.id
_entity.type
_entity.pdbx_description
1 polymer ?
#
loop_
_entity_poly.entity_id
_entity_poly.type
_entity_poly.pdbx_seq_one_letter_code
_entity_poly.pdbx_strand_id
1 'polypeptide(L)'
;MKHPLFVFEITPRCNLACVYCYNVWKAEGELYPRELSVQEIEILADSILAAHPVSVTLTGGEPLLRQDICEIVSVFRKRGILVGIATNGMLLDRDTARSLKEAGIAWLEVSVPSITGNGYRNLTGFDGFHDVKRALLAAASVGIRLTVSHIITSLNPGDTERVVDLAYAFSADAVALNRFVPGGTGFKNRHLLPSIEQLDSSLKNASHSSLMSPGMTVYAAIPVENCILHHNDYPGIKFGSCICGAGKWAISPSGELRVCEQSPYVIGNLLDKSFEELSRSQFVEKFRKDNARSDCTLCASNRVCGGGCRFLRAIPIR
;
A
#
# COMPACT_ATOMS: atom_id res chain seq x y z
N MET A 1 1.13 21.83 4.45
CA MET A 1 0.47 20.57 4.01
C MET A 1 -0.51 20.20 5.11
N LYS A 2 -1.77 19.97 4.76
CA LYS A 2 -2.78 19.63 5.77
C LYS A 2 -2.99 18.11 5.74
N HIS A 3 -2.81 17.46 6.90
CA HIS A 3 -3.23 16.10 7.17
C HIS A 3 -2.58 15.01 6.28
N PRO A 4 -1.25 14.79 6.33
CA PRO A 4 -0.59 13.75 5.56
C PRO A 4 -0.95 12.33 6.04
N LEU A 5 -0.78 11.36 5.12
CA LEU A 5 -0.82 9.93 5.39
C LEU A 5 0.63 9.42 5.43
N PHE A 6 0.95 8.56 6.40
CA PHE A 6 2.25 7.92 6.45
C PHE A 6 2.12 6.42 6.24
N VAL A 7 3.03 5.85 5.47
CA VAL A 7 3.27 4.41 5.36
C VAL A 7 4.58 4.14 6.08
N PHE A 8 4.54 3.46 7.20
CA PHE A 8 5.71 3.18 8.01
C PHE A 8 6.08 1.69 7.92
N GLU A 9 7.22 1.43 7.31
CA GLU A 9 7.81 0.10 7.18
C GLU A 9 8.54 -0.23 8.49
N ILE A 10 7.84 -0.82 9.48
CA ILE A 10 8.37 -1.01 10.85
C ILE A 10 9.39 -2.13 10.97
N THR A 11 9.53 -2.99 9.96
CA THR A 11 10.45 -4.12 9.95
C THR A 11 10.90 -4.46 8.52
N PRO A 12 12.16 -4.81 8.29
CA PRO A 12 12.59 -5.37 7.01
C PRO A 12 12.32 -6.87 6.89
N ARG A 13 12.04 -7.57 7.99
CA ARG A 13 11.82 -9.02 8.02
C ARG A 13 10.48 -9.39 7.39
N CYS A 14 10.46 -10.47 6.62
CA CYS A 14 9.24 -11.00 6.02
C CYS A 14 9.31 -12.52 5.93
N ASN A 15 8.19 -13.18 6.15
CA ASN A 15 8.02 -14.62 6.01
C ASN A 15 7.65 -15.07 4.59
N LEU A 16 7.54 -14.14 3.61
CA LEU A 16 7.28 -14.43 2.20
C LEU A 16 8.37 -13.84 1.29
N ALA A 17 8.51 -14.43 0.09
CA ALA A 17 9.45 -14.02 -0.95
C ALA A 17 8.74 -13.55 -2.23
N CYS A 18 7.80 -12.61 -2.10
CA CYS A 18 6.97 -12.16 -3.21
C CYS A 18 7.80 -11.59 -4.37
N VAL A 19 7.55 -12.10 -5.58
CA VAL A 19 8.26 -11.66 -6.81
C VAL A 19 7.90 -10.22 -7.22
N TYR A 20 6.79 -9.69 -6.72
CA TYR A 20 6.30 -8.33 -6.95
C TYR A 20 6.64 -7.34 -5.82
N CYS A 21 7.44 -7.75 -4.83
CA CYS A 21 7.70 -6.94 -3.64
C CYS A 21 8.32 -5.59 -4.02
N TYR A 22 7.69 -4.50 -3.59
CA TYR A 22 8.10 -3.14 -3.90
C TYR A 22 9.17 -2.59 -2.96
N ASN A 23 9.43 -3.26 -1.84
CA ASN A 23 10.31 -2.75 -0.81
C ASN A 23 11.72 -2.50 -1.34
N VAL A 24 12.06 -1.22 -1.47
CA VAL A 24 13.30 -0.76 -2.15
C VAL A 24 14.56 -1.29 -1.46
N TRP A 25 14.52 -1.50 -0.15
CA TRP A 25 15.62 -2.07 0.62
C TRP A 25 15.84 -3.58 0.40
N LYS A 26 14.94 -4.28 -0.32
CA LYS A 26 15.13 -5.69 -0.75
C LYS A 26 15.83 -5.82 -2.11
N ALA A 27 16.10 -4.73 -2.81
CA ALA A 27 16.51 -4.78 -4.23
C ALA A 27 17.87 -5.41 -4.46
N GLU A 28 18.83 -5.33 -3.52
CA GLU A 28 20.25 -5.63 -3.80
C GLU A 28 21.00 -6.39 -2.72
N GLY A 29 20.36 -7.25 -1.95
CA GLY A 29 21.08 -8.13 -0.99
C GLY A 29 21.88 -7.38 0.08
N GLU A 30 21.63 -6.11 0.26
CA GLU A 30 22.27 -5.23 1.22
C GLU A 30 21.83 -5.54 2.66
N LEU A 31 22.62 -5.08 3.61
CA LEU A 31 22.30 -5.12 5.03
C LEU A 31 20.90 -4.54 5.26
N TYR A 32 19.99 -5.36 5.74
CA TYR A 32 18.66 -4.91 6.10
C TYR A 32 18.75 -3.72 7.04
N PRO A 33 17.94 -2.65 6.81
CA PRO A 33 17.90 -1.53 7.73
C PRO A 33 17.52 -2.04 9.14
N ARG A 34 18.09 -1.45 10.16
CA ARG A 34 17.73 -1.80 11.54
C ARG A 34 16.28 -1.44 11.84
N GLU A 35 15.64 -2.17 12.71
CA GLU A 35 14.34 -1.82 13.26
C GLU A 35 14.50 -0.75 14.34
N LEU A 36 13.60 0.22 14.37
CA LEU A 36 13.49 1.15 15.50
C LEU A 36 12.91 0.44 16.71
N SER A 37 13.42 0.77 17.89
CA SER A 37 12.80 0.43 19.18
C SER A 37 11.50 1.21 19.37
N VAL A 38 10.66 0.81 20.32
CA VAL A 38 9.42 1.52 20.65
C VAL A 38 9.73 2.97 21.08
N GLN A 39 10.80 3.19 21.86
CA GLN A 39 11.22 4.52 22.30
C GLN A 39 11.61 5.42 21.11
N GLU A 40 12.32 4.88 20.12
CA GLU A 40 12.65 5.63 18.89
C GLU A 40 11.40 5.89 18.05
N ILE A 41 10.42 4.96 18.02
CA ILE A 41 9.13 5.15 17.36
C ILE A 41 8.32 6.24 18.06
N GLU A 42 8.42 6.39 19.39
CA GLU A 42 7.80 7.50 20.11
C GLU A 42 8.37 8.86 19.66
N ILE A 43 9.71 8.97 19.56
CA ILE A 43 10.37 10.19 19.06
C ILE A 43 9.92 10.50 17.63
N LEU A 44 9.89 9.46 16.76
CA LEU A 44 9.42 9.60 15.39
C LEU A 44 7.95 10.03 15.33
N ALA A 45 7.09 9.47 16.16
CA ALA A 45 5.68 9.82 16.22
C ALA A 45 5.48 11.28 16.63
N ASP A 46 6.29 11.78 17.56
CA ASP A 46 6.29 13.21 17.95
C ASP A 46 6.79 14.11 16.83
N SER A 47 7.81 13.68 16.08
CA SER A 47 8.34 14.41 14.92
C SER A 47 7.30 14.64 13.81
N ILE A 48 6.38 13.69 13.59
CA ILE A 48 5.33 13.83 12.57
C ILE A 48 4.05 14.48 13.09
N LEU A 49 3.87 14.56 14.42
CA LEU A 49 2.61 15.02 15.03
C LEU A 49 2.26 16.46 14.66
N ALA A 50 3.25 17.33 14.54
CA ALA A 50 3.06 18.73 14.14
C ALA A 50 2.43 18.90 12.74
N ALA A 51 2.53 17.88 11.88
CA ALA A 51 1.88 17.87 10.58
C ALA A 51 0.39 17.48 10.65
N HIS A 52 -0.14 17.16 11.83
CA HIS A 52 -1.51 16.67 12.02
C HIS A 52 -1.85 15.49 11.09
N PRO A 53 -1.12 14.38 11.15
CA PRO A 53 -1.33 13.25 10.25
C PRO A 53 -2.73 12.67 10.43
N VAL A 54 -3.37 12.28 9.32
CA VAL A 54 -4.65 11.56 9.36
C VAL A 54 -4.43 10.15 9.90
N SER A 55 -3.41 9.49 9.38
CA SER A 55 -3.15 8.10 9.71
C SER A 55 -1.71 7.68 9.46
N VAL A 56 -1.34 6.59 10.12
CA VAL A 56 -0.13 5.82 9.84
C VAL A 56 -0.55 4.38 9.48
N THR A 57 -0.10 3.89 8.33
CA THR A 57 -0.23 2.46 7.97
C THR A 57 1.08 1.77 8.30
N LEU A 58 1.06 0.87 9.27
CA LEU A 58 2.20 0.04 9.62
C LEU A 58 2.32 -1.09 8.60
N THR A 59 3.52 -1.24 8.04
CA THR A 59 3.85 -2.22 7.02
C THR A 59 5.34 -2.60 7.13
N GLY A 60 5.98 -2.96 6.05
CA GLY A 60 7.41 -3.28 5.99
C GLY A 60 7.65 -4.55 5.18
N GLY A 61 8.39 -5.51 5.74
CA GLY A 61 8.32 -6.89 5.32
C GLY A 61 6.96 -7.47 5.70
N GLU A 62 6.89 -8.06 6.89
CA GLU A 62 5.63 -8.45 7.50
C GLU A 62 5.55 -7.86 8.91
N PRO A 63 4.66 -6.89 9.17
CA PRO A 63 4.59 -6.19 10.45
C PRO A 63 4.22 -7.12 11.62
N LEU A 64 3.48 -8.20 11.38
CA LEU A 64 3.10 -9.16 12.43
C LEU A 64 4.25 -10.06 12.89
N LEU A 65 5.45 -9.94 12.32
CA LEU A 65 6.67 -10.53 12.86
C LEU A 65 7.24 -9.72 14.06
N ARG A 66 6.77 -8.49 14.28
CA ARG A 66 7.13 -7.67 15.44
C ARG A 66 6.29 -8.12 16.65
N GLN A 67 6.96 -8.57 17.71
CA GLN A 67 6.28 -8.98 18.94
C GLN A 67 5.67 -7.79 19.70
N ASP A 68 6.24 -6.60 19.52
CA ASP A 68 5.80 -5.33 20.11
C ASP A 68 4.79 -4.54 19.25
N ILE A 69 4.16 -5.20 18.24
CA ILE A 69 3.25 -4.53 17.30
C ILE A 69 2.09 -3.81 18.00
N CYS A 70 1.51 -4.38 19.04
CA CYS A 70 0.42 -3.76 19.80
C CYS A 70 0.89 -2.51 20.56
N GLU A 71 2.12 -2.52 21.05
CA GLU A 71 2.74 -1.37 21.71
C GLU A 71 2.98 -0.24 20.69
N ILE A 72 3.51 -0.59 19.51
CA ILE A 72 3.70 0.36 18.39
C ILE A 72 2.36 0.99 17.98
N VAL A 73 1.29 0.21 17.85
CA VAL A 73 -0.06 0.74 17.59
C VAL A 73 -0.45 1.75 18.66
N SER A 74 -0.24 1.42 19.93
CA SER A 74 -0.58 2.26 21.06
C SER A 74 0.18 3.58 21.08
N VAL A 75 1.45 3.61 20.62
CA VAL A 75 2.26 4.84 20.50
C VAL A 75 1.53 5.89 19.65
N PHE A 76 1.07 5.51 18.47
CA PHE A 76 0.37 6.43 17.56
C PHE A 76 -1.06 6.74 18.05
N ARG A 77 -1.76 5.74 18.60
CA ARG A 77 -3.14 5.94 19.09
C ARG A 77 -3.22 6.92 20.25
N LYS A 78 -2.28 6.87 21.20
CA LYS A 78 -2.17 7.84 22.30
C LYS A 78 -2.01 9.28 21.80
N ARG A 79 -1.49 9.48 20.59
CA ARG A 79 -1.33 10.79 19.91
C ARG A 79 -2.52 11.17 19.04
N GLY A 80 -3.61 10.41 19.07
CA GLY A 80 -4.82 10.67 18.28
C GLY A 80 -4.68 10.30 16.77
N ILE A 81 -3.59 9.64 16.38
CA ILE A 81 -3.35 9.24 15.00
C ILE A 81 -4.07 7.91 14.72
N LEU A 82 -4.81 7.82 13.62
CA LEU A 82 -5.41 6.55 13.19
C LEU A 82 -4.32 5.59 12.71
N VAL A 83 -4.42 4.33 13.11
CA VAL A 83 -3.43 3.29 12.76
C VAL A 83 -4.09 2.19 11.95
N GLY A 84 -3.52 1.89 10.77
CA GLY A 84 -3.82 0.68 10.01
C GLY A 84 -2.61 -0.25 9.97
N ILE A 85 -2.84 -1.52 9.65
CA ILE A 85 -1.77 -2.49 9.39
C ILE A 85 -2.00 -3.13 8.02
N ALA A 86 -0.97 -3.11 7.17
CA ALA A 86 -0.94 -3.86 5.92
C ALA A 86 -0.11 -5.13 6.13
N THR A 87 -0.74 -6.29 5.99
CA THR A 87 -0.18 -7.61 6.29
C THR A 87 -0.41 -8.60 5.15
N ASN A 88 0.48 -9.59 5.01
CA ASN A 88 0.23 -10.74 4.14
C ASN A 88 -0.76 -11.75 4.74
N GLY A 89 -1.16 -11.59 6.00
CA GLY A 89 -2.17 -12.38 6.68
C GLY A 89 -1.71 -13.73 7.24
N MET A 90 -0.50 -14.21 6.92
CA MET A 90 -0.04 -15.55 7.33
C MET A 90 -0.02 -15.75 8.84
N LEU A 91 0.24 -14.68 9.60
CA LEU A 91 0.33 -14.69 11.06
C LEU A 91 -0.93 -14.12 11.74
N LEU A 92 -1.96 -13.78 10.96
CA LEU A 92 -3.18 -13.20 11.50
C LEU A 92 -4.18 -14.30 11.86
N ASP A 93 -4.26 -14.63 13.12
CA ASP A 93 -5.31 -15.47 13.71
C ASP A 93 -6.29 -14.60 14.52
N ARG A 94 -7.30 -15.25 15.14
CA ARG A 94 -8.34 -14.56 15.89
C ARG A 94 -7.81 -13.86 17.14
N ASP A 95 -6.82 -14.44 17.81
CA ASP A 95 -6.27 -13.87 19.04
C ASP A 95 -5.37 -12.68 18.73
N THR A 96 -4.55 -12.77 17.69
CA THR A 96 -3.80 -11.63 17.14
C THR A 96 -4.74 -10.51 16.70
N ALA A 97 -5.80 -10.81 15.97
CA ALA A 97 -6.78 -9.80 15.55
C ALA A 97 -7.47 -9.13 16.75
N ARG A 98 -7.80 -9.89 17.79
CA ARG A 98 -8.37 -9.34 19.04
C ARG A 98 -7.38 -8.40 19.74
N SER A 99 -6.14 -8.81 19.91
CA SER A 99 -5.10 -7.99 20.54
C SER A 99 -4.86 -6.68 19.79
N LEU A 100 -4.84 -6.73 18.45
CA LEU A 100 -4.73 -5.54 17.62
C LEU A 100 -5.95 -4.61 17.76
N LYS A 101 -7.16 -5.16 17.87
CA LYS A 101 -8.37 -4.37 18.11
C LYS A 101 -8.32 -3.70 19.48
N GLU A 102 -7.91 -4.41 20.52
CA GLU A 102 -7.73 -3.88 21.88
C GLU A 102 -6.64 -2.80 21.94
N ALA A 103 -5.57 -2.93 21.15
CA ALA A 103 -4.55 -1.89 20.98
C ALA A 103 -5.08 -0.65 20.24
N GLY A 104 -6.26 -0.72 19.63
CA GLY A 104 -6.94 0.40 18.99
C GLY A 104 -6.67 0.58 17.50
N ILE A 105 -6.34 -0.50 16.78
CA ILE A 105 -6.19 -0.44 15.31
C ILE A 105 -7.50 0.04 14.64
N ALA A 106 -7.38 0.88 13.64
CA ALA A 106 -8.52 1.42 12.91
C ALA A 106 -8.95 0.53 11.73
N TRP A 107 -7.99 -0.13 11.04
CA TRP A 107 -8.26 -1.09 9.95
C TRP A 107 -7.11 -2.06 9.75
N LEU A 108 -7.44 -3.19 9.13
CA LEU A 108 -6.48 -4.13 8.55
C LEU A 108 -6.57 -4.07 7.01
N GLU A 109 -5.42 -4.12 6.35
CA GLU A 109 -5.31 -4.34 4.92
C GLU A 109 -4.61 -5.69 4.71
N VAL A 110 -5.35 -6.68 4.18
CA VAL A 110 -4.85 -8.05 3.97
C VAL A 110 -4.58 -8.28 2.49
N SER A 111 -3.35 -8.70 2.17
CA SER A 111 -2.93 -8.94 0.78
C SER A 111 -3.50 -10.24 0.23
N VAL A 112 -4.21 -10.17 -0.90
CA VAL A 112 -4.77 -11.31 -1.64
C VAL A 112 -4.29 -11.25 -3.10
N PRO A 113 -3.04 -11.68 -3.38
CA PRO A 113 -2.47 -11.59 -4.73
C PRO A 113 -3.10 -12.57 -5.72
N SER A 114 -3.66 -13.69 -5.26
CA SER A 114 -4.39 -14.66 -6.07
C SER A 114 -5.40 -15.43 -5.22
N ILE A 115 -6.40 -16.00 -5.91
CA ILE A 115 -7.47 -16.81 -5.31
C ILE A 115 -7.27 -18.32 -5.49
N THR A 116 -6.15 -18.72 -6.05
CA THR A 116 -5.76 -20.12 -6.21
C THR A 116 -4.45 -20.40 -5.52
N GLY A 117 -4.27 -21.63 -4.99
CA GLY A 117 -3.01 -22.02 -4.34
C GLY A 117 -1.80 -21.89 -5.27
N ASN A 118 -1.94 -22.31 -6.54
CA ASN A 118 -0.87 -22.19 -7.53
C ASN A 118 -0.55 -20.73 -7.88
N GLY A 119 -1.58 -19.91 -8.15
CA GLY A 119 -1.38 -18.47 -8.42
C GLY A 119 -0.75 -17.76 -7.23
N TYR A 120 -1.20 -18.07 -6.02
CA TYR A 120 -0.65 -17.53 -4.78
C TYR A 120 0.84 -17.91 -4.64
N ARG A 121 1.18 -19.19 -4.84
CA ARG A 121 2.57 -19.70 -4.79
C ARG A 121 3.46 -19.04 -5.83
N ASN A 122 2.99 -18.87 -7.05
CA ASN A 122 3.76 -18.23 -8.13
C ASN A 122 4.11 -16.77 -7.81
N LEU A 123 3.25 -16.08 -7.08
CA LEU A 123 3.44 -14.67 -6.74
C LEU A 123 4.18 -14.46 -5.43
N THR A 124 4.04 -15.37 -4.44
CA THR A 124 4.56 -15.16 -3.08
C THR A 124 5.67 -16.13 -2.68
N GLY A 125 5.89 -17.19 -3.45
CA GLY A 125 6.81 -18.29 -3.12
C GLY A 125 6.23 -19.31 -2.14
N PHE A 126 4.98 -19.15 -1.68
CA PHE A 126 4.34 -20.00 -0.69
C PHE A 126 2.85 -20.26 -1.02
N ASP A 127 2.34 -21.47 -0.74
CA ASP A 127 0.92 -21.78 -0.91
C ASP A 127 0.12 -21.33 0.31
N GLY A 128 -0.14 -20.04 0.38
CA GLY A 128 -0.75 -19.39 1.55
C GLY A 128 -2.24 -19.01 1.36
N PHE A 129 -2.91 -19.42 0.28
CA PHE A 129 -4.29 -18.99 0.05
C PHE A 129 -5.26 -19.42 1.15
N HIS A 130 -5.04 -20.61 1.74
CA HIS A 130 -5.85 -21.07 2.88
C HIS A 130 -5.63 -20.19 4.11
N ASP A 131 -4.38 -19.79 4.37
CA ASP A 131 -4.03 -18.92 5.49
C ASP A 131 -4.63 -17.52 5.35
N VAL A 132 -4.64 -16.97 4.13
CA VAL A 132 -5.30 -15.69 3.83
C VAL A 132 -6.80 -15.76 4.14
N LYS A 133 -7.50 -16.82 3.76
CA LYS A 133 -8.92 -16.97 4.11
C LYS A 133 -9.14 -17.02 5.62
N ARG A 134 -8.26 -17.70 6.36
CA ARG A 134 -8.28 -17.70 7.82
C ARG A 134 -8.09 -16.29 8.39
N ALA A 135 -7.14 -15.51 7.82
CA ALA A 135 -6.87 -14.12 8.21
C ALA A 135 -8.08 -13.20 7.98
N LEU A 136 -8.73 -13.30 6.82
CA LEU A 136 -9.94 -12.54 6.51
C LEU A 136 -11.07 -12.86 7.50
N LEU A 137 -11.27 -14.16 7.80
CA LEU A 137 -12.25 -14.60 8.79
C LEU A 137 -11.92 -14.10 10.20
N ALA A 138 -10.64 -14.12 10.60
CA ALA A 138 -10.19 -13.62 11.88
C ALA A 138 -10.49 -12.12 12.03
N ALA A 139 -10.15 -11.29 11.03
CA ALA A 139 -10.45 -9.87 11.02
C ALA A 139 -11.95 -9.59 11.11
N ALA A 140 -12.76 -10.25 10.27
CA ALA A 140 -14.21 -10.11 10.28
C ALA A 140 -14.82 -10.52 11.63
N SER A 141 -14.35 -11.63 12.23
CA SER A 141 -14.91 -12.16 13.50
C SER A 141 -14.76 -11.23 14.68
N VAL A 142 -13.79 -10.33 14.69
CA VAL A 142 -13.58 -9.35 15.74
C VAL A 142 -14.09 -7.95 15.35
N GLY A 143 -14.64 -7.78 14.16
CA GLY A 143 -15.21 -6.52 13.67
C GLY A 143 -14.18 -5.40 13.53
N ILE A 144 -13.00 -5.70 13.00
CA ILE A 144 -12.05 -4.69 12.53
C ILE A 144 -12.42 -4.34 11.10
N ARG A 145 -12.35 -3.05 10.74
CA ARG A 145 -12.51 -2.64 9.33
C ARG A 145 -11.47 -3.34 8.47
N LEU A 146 -11.95 -3.99 7.42
CA LEU A 146 -11.15 -4.85 6.56
C LEU A 146 -11.05 -4.28 5.14
N THR A 147 -9.83 -4.11 4.66
CA THR A 147 -9.53 -3.86 3.26
C THR A 147 -8.81 -5.08 2.69
N VAL A 148 -9.26 -5.58 1.56
CA VAL A 148 -8.55 -6.59 0.77
C VAL A 148 -7.67 -5.86 -0.24
N SER A 149 -6.36 -6.15 -0.23
CA SER A 149 -5.39 -5.56 -1.14
C SER A 149 -5.04 -6.56 -2.24
N HIS A 150 -5.38 -6.26 -3.48
CA HIS A 150 -5.09 -7.09 -4.64
C HIS A 150 -4.10 -6.41 -5.57
N ILE A 151 -3.02 -7.14 -5.92
CA ILE A 151 -2.06 -6.68 -6.91
C ILE A 151 -2.36 -7.30 -8.27
N ILE A 152 -2.58 -6.45 -9.27
CA ILE A 152 -2.79 -6.84 -10.67
C ILE A 152 -1.44 -6.93 -11.36
N THR A 153 -1.11 -8.12 -11.85
CA THR A 153 0.11 -8.43 -12.60
C THR A 153 -0.25 -9.13 -13.91
N SER A 154 0.74 -9.36 -14.78
CA SER A 154 0.55 -10.17 -15.99
C SER A 154 0.19 -11.64 -15.72
N LEU A 155 0.40 -12.14 -14.48
CA LEU A 155 0.17 -13.53 -14.11
C LEU A 155 -1.23 -13.81 -13.55
N ASN A 156 -1.96 -12.77 -13.10
CA ASN A 156 -3.24 -12.93 -12.40
C ASN A 156 -4.37 -12.00 -12.91
N PRO A 157 -4.42 -11.60 -14.18
CA PRO A 157 -5.44 -10.65 -14.63
C PRO A 157 -6.87 -11.21 -14.51
N GLY A 158 -7.03 -12.54 -14.53
CA GLY A 158 -8.32 -13.22 -14.36
C GLY A 158 -8.77 -13.41 -12.90
N ASP A 159 -7.94 -13.07 -11.91
CA ASP A 159 -8.29 -13.26 -10.48
C ASP A 159 -9.07 -12.08 -9.91
N THR A 160 -9.00 -10.89 -10.53
CA THR A 160 -9.46 -9.62 -9.93
C THR A 160 -10.94 -9.63 -9.56
N GLU A 161 -11.81 -10.13 -10.45
CA GLU A 161 -13.24 -10.28 -10.18
C GLU A 161 -13.50 -11.12 -8.93
N ARG A 162 -12.90 -12.32 -8.91
CA ARG A 162 -13.07 -13.27 -7.81
C ARG A 162 -12.47 -12.81 -6.49
N VAL A 163 -11.46 -11.93 -6.53
CA VAL A 163 -10.94 -11.28 -5.32
C VAL A 163 -11.95 -10.27 -4.77
N VAL A 164 -12.63 -9.50 -5.62
CA VAL A 164 -13.70 -8.58 -5.20
C VAL A 164 -14.85 -9.37 -4.59
N ASP A 165 -15.28 -10.49 -5.22
CA ASP A 165 -16.34 -11.36 -4.70
C ASP A 165 -15.93 -12.00 -3.37
N LEU A 166 -14.68 -12.46 -3.26
CA LEU A 166 -14.12 -13.00 -2.02
C LEU A 166 -14.17 -11.98 -0.89
N ALA A 167 -13.71 -10.75 -1.18
CA ALA A 167 -13.72 -9.65 -0.21
C ALA A 167 -15.14 -9.38 0.30
N TYR A 168 -16.10 -9.31 -0.60
CA TYR A 168 -17.52 -9.12 -0.26
C TYR A 168 -18.06 -10.27 0.60
N ALA A 169 -17.74 -11.51 0.25
CA ALA A 169 -18.16 -12.71 1.02
C ALA A 169 -17.58 -12.73 2.45
N PHE A 170 -16.42 -12.13 2.67
CA PHE A 170 -15.82 -11.96 4.00
C PHE A 170 -16.18 -10.62 4.67
N SER A 171 -17.18 -9.91 4.16
CA SER A 171 -17.66 -8.64 4.70
C SER A 171 -16.57 -7.58 4.81
N ALA A 172 -15.66 -7.53 3.83
CA ALA A 172 -14.66 -6.47 3.76
C ALA A 172 -15.34 -5.12 3.48
N ASP A 173 -14.82 -4.05 4.08
CA ASP A 173 -15.28 -2.68 3.85
C ASP A 173 -14.78 -2.13 2.53
N ALA A 174 -13.63 -2.63 2.06
CA ALA A 174 -13.03 -2.14 0.82
C ALA A 174 -12.13 -3.15 0.11
N VAL A 175 -11.93 -2.93 -1.19
CA VAL A 175 -10.89 -3.57 -2.00
C VAL A 175 -9.98 -2.50 -2.59
N ALA A 176 -8.67 -2.64 -2.35
CA ALA A 176 -7.61 -1.84 -2.93
C ALA A 176 -7.02 -2.57 -4.14
N LEU A 177 -7.27 -2.06 -5.33
CA LEU A 177 -6.69 -2.57 -6.56
C LEU A 177 -5.34 -1.88 -6.83
N ASN A 178 -4.27 -2.64 -6.72
CA ASN A 178 -2.90 -2.18 -6.96
C ASN A 178 -2.41 -2.72 -8.30
N ARG A 179 -2.19 -1.87 -9.30
CA ARG A 179 -1.42 -2.32 -10.46
C ARG A 179 0.04 -2.49 -10.08
N PHE A 180 0.71 -3.51 -10.61
CA PHE A 180 2.12 -3.74 -10.33
C PHE A 180 2.97 -2.53 -10.74
N VAL A 181 3.85 -2.11 -9.84
CA VAL A 181 4.88 -1.08 -10.07
C VAL A 181 6.23 -1.73 -9.79
N PRO A 182 7.15 -1.78 -10.76
CA PRO A 182 8.48 -2.32 -10.52
C PRO A 182 9.24 -1.50 -9.46
N GLY A 183 9.46 -2.10 -8.31
CA GLY A 183 10.23 -1.57 -7.20
C GLY A 183 10.83 -2.74 -6.43
N GLY A 184 11.84 -2.53 -5.60
CA GLY A 184 12.46 -3.60 -4.82
C GLY A 184 12.80 -4.84 -5.66
N THR A 185 12.36 -6.01 -5.21
CA THR A 185 12.47 -7.27 -5.96
C THR A 185 11.77 -7.21 -7.32
N GLY A 186 10.70 -6.44 -7.42
CA GLY A 186 9.94 -6.25 -8.66
C GLY A 186 10.74 -5.63 -9.80
N PHE A 187 11.84 -4.93 -9.54
CA PHE A 187 12.72 -4.42 -10.61
C PHE A 187 13.30 -5.53 -11.49
N LYS A 188 13.59 -6.70 -10.91
CA LYS A 188 14.07 -7.87 -11.65
C LYS A 188 12.95 -8.61 -12.37
N ASN A 189 11.68 -8.32 -12.02
CA ASN A 189 10.49 -9.01 -12.50
C ASN A 189 9.57 -8.09 -13.33
N ARG A 190 10.13 -7.25 -14.21
CA ARG A 190 9.35 -6.33 -15.05
C ARG A 190 8.35 -7.00 -15.96
N HIS A 191 8.53 -8.29 -16.27
CA HIS A 191 7.58 -9.11 -16.99
C HIS A 191 6.22 -9.26 -16.29
N LEU A 192 6.17 -8.94 -14.98
CA LEU A 192 4.92 -8.89 -14.20
C LEU A 192 4.06 -7.65 -14.52
N LEU A 193 4.57 -6.66 -15.28
CA LEU A 193 3.73 -5.54 -15.71
C LEU A 193 2.56 -6.09 -16.54
N PRO A 194 1.30 -5.80 -16.13
CA PRO A 194 0.18 -6.15 -16.97
C PRO A 194 0.19 -5.31 -18.25
N SER A 195 -0.22 -5.90 -19.37
CA SER A 195 -0.51 -5.11 -20.56
C SER A 195 -1.71 -4.18 -20.31
N ILE A 196 -1.91 -3.20 -21.19
CA ILE A 196 -3.08 -2.30 -21.08
C ILE A 196 -4.37 -3.11 -21.16
N GLU A 197 -4.44 -4.10 -22.07
CA GLU A 197 -5.60 -4.98 -22.23
C GLU A 197 -5.86 -5.84 -21.00
N GLN A 198 -4.80 -6.35 -20.35
CA GLN A 198 -4.92 -7.11 -19.11
C GLN A 198 -5.42 -6.22 -17.97
N LEU A 199 -4.90 -4.99 -17.86
CA LEU A 199 -5.34 -4.05 -16.84
C LEU A 199 -6.79 -3.60 -17.09
N ASP A 200 -7.14 -3.29 -18.33
CA ASP A 200 -8.51 -2.95 -18.75
C ASP A 200 -9.50 -4.07 -18.39
N SER A 201 -9.19 -5.30 -18.78
CA SER A 201 -10.02 -6.46 -18.46
C SER A 201 -10.17 -6.66 -16.95
N SER A 202 -9.08 -6.55 -16.18
CA SER A 202 -9.11 -6.66 -14.72
C SER A 202 -9.99 -5.58 -14.08
N LEU A 203 -9.91 -4.33 -14.56
CA LEU A 203 -10.73 -3.23 -14.03
C LEU A 203 -12.20 -3.36 -14.44
N LYS A 204 -12.52 -3.81 -15.66
CA LYS A 204 -13.89 -4.11 -16.08
C LYS A 204 -14.54 -5.18 -15.22
N ASN A 205 -13.82 -6.27 -14.98
CA ASN A 205 -14.27 -7.36 -14.15
C ASN A 205 -14.49 -6.90 -12.69
N ALA A 206 -13.54 -6.15 -12.12
CA ALA A 206 -13.70 -5.56 -10.79
C ALA A 206 -14.85 -4.56 -10.71
N SER A 207 -15.09 -3.79 -11.77
CA SER A 207 -16.22 -2.85 -11.87
C SER A 207 -17.55 -3.60 -11.80
N HIS A 208 -17.68 -4.70 -12.55
CA HIS A 208 -18.88 -5.54 -12.53
C HIS A 208 -19.16 -6.08 -11.11
N SER A 209 -18.19 -6.74 -10.49
CA SER A 209 -18.35 -7.25 -9.11
C SER A 209 -18.58 -6.13 -8.09
N SER A 210 -17.96 -4.97 -8.25
CA SER A 210 -18.18 -3.81 -7.36
C SER A 210 -19.63 -3.35 -7.34
N LEU A 211 -20.28 -3.32 -8.50
CA LEU A 211 -21.70 -2.95 -8.61
C LEU A 211 -22.64 -3.98 -7.95
N MET A 212 -22.20 -5.22 -7.87
CA MET A 212 -22.93 -6.31 -7.20
C MET A 212 -22.62 -6.44 -5.70
N SER A 213 -21.73 -5.58 -5.17
CA SER A 213 -21.23 -5.63 -3.79
C SER A 213 -21.63 -4.36 -3.00
N PRO A 214 -22.93 -4.16 -2.70
CA PRO A 214 -23.40 -2.94 -2.04
C PRO A 214 -22.73 -2.73 -0.67
N GLY A 215 -22.36 -1.48 -0.39
CA GLY A 215 -21.72 -1.10 0.87
C GLY A 215 -20.19 -1.28 0.88
N MET A 216 -19.61 -2.08 -0.01
CA MET A 216 -18.16 -2.22 -0.15
C MET A 216 -17.59 -1.17 -1.13
N THR A 217 -16.45 -0.57 -0.78
CA THR A 217 -15.76 0.37 -1.68
C THR A 217 -14.66 -0.33 -2.46
N VAL A 218 -14.65 -0.22 -3.80
CA VAL A 218 -13.52 -0.66 -4.63
C VAL A 218 -12.78 0.56 -5.16
N TYR A 219 -11.46 0.59 -5.04
CA TYR A 219 -10.66 1.73 -5.48
C TYR A 219 -9.31 1.33 -6.09
N ALA A 220 -8.86 2.09 -7.08
CA ALA A 220 -7.52 1.97 -7.64
C ALA A 220 -6.52 2.67 -6.70
N ALA A 221 -5.76 1.90 -5.91
CA ALA A 221 -4.82 2.42 -4.93
C ALA A 221 -3.55 2.99 -5.59
N ILE A 222 -3.15 2.42 -6.73
CA ILE A 222 -2.11 2.99 -7.59
C ILE A 222 -2.79 3.77 -8.72
N PRO A 223 -2.53 5.09 -8.86
CA PRO A 223 -3.20 5.91 -9.86
C PRO A 223 -3.03 5.38 -11.29
N VAL A 224 -4.13 5.37 -12.03
CA VAL A 224 -4.20 4.98 -13.44
C VAL A 224 -4.38 6.24 -14.29
N GLU A 225 -3.67 6.32 -15.41
CA GLU A 225 -3.75 7.45 -16.33
C GLU A 225 -5.10 7.43 -17.08
N ASN A 226 -5.92 8.48 -16.90
CA ASN A 226 -7.24 8.58 -17.54
C ASN A 226 -7.18 8.67 -19.08
N CYS A 227 -6.04 9.04 -19.65
CA CYS A 227 -5.82 9.03 -21.10
C CYS A 227 -5.48 7.65 -21.65
N ILE A 228 -5.14 6.68 -20.81
CA ILE A 228 -4.86 5.29 -21.18
C ILE A 228 -6.13 4.45 -21.00
N LEU A 229 -6.75 4.58 -19.84
CA LEU A 229 -7.99 3.88 -19.46
C LEU A 229 -8.97 4.91 -18.89
N HIS A 230 -10.05 5.18 -19.61
CA HIS A 230 -11.03 6.18 -19.18
C HIS A 230 -11.77 5.74 -17.91
N HIS A 231 -11.62 6.50 -16.84
CA HIS A 231 -12.17 6.15 -15.53
C HIS A 231 -13.68 5.92 -15.53
N ASN A 232 -14.40 6.62 -16.41
CA ASN A 232 -15.86 6.46 -16.54
C ASN A 232 -16.29 5.11 -17.12
N ASP A 233 -15.38 4.37 -17.73
CA ASP A 233 -15.66 3.03 -18.27
C ASP A 233 -15.70 1.95 -17.16
N TYR A 234 -15.37 2.33 -15.91
CA TYR A 234 -15.31 1.43 -14.75
C TYR A 234 -16.21 1.93 -13.61
N PRO A 235 -17.53 1.95 -13.79
CA PRO A 235 -18.46 2.37 -12.74
C PRO A 235 -18.29 1.50 -11.48
N GLY A 236 -18.39 2.12 -10.29
CA GLY A 236 -18.17 1.43 -9.02
C GLY A 236 -16.72 1.43 -8.55
N ILE A 237 -15.74 1.74 -9.41
CA ILE A 237 -14.33 1.89 -9.00
C ILE A 237 -14.02 3.38 -8.76
N LYS A 238 -13.45 3.67 -7.59
CA LYS A 238 -12.93 5.01 -7.27
C LYS A 238 -11.49 5.16 -7.75
N PHE A 239 -11.23 6.20 -8.54
CA PHE A 239 -9.88 6.55 -8.99
C PHE A 239 -9.38 7.80 -8.26
N GLY A 240 -8.07 7.87 -8.05
CA GLY A 240 -7.43 9.02 -7.43
C GLY A 240 -6.15 9.44 -8.16
N SER A 241 -5.58 10.56 -7.73
CA SER A 241 -4.30 11.07 -8.22
C SER A 241 -3.15 10.67 -7.30
N CYS A 242 -1.92 10.77 -7.83
CA CYS A 242 -0.72 10.57 -7.03
C CYS A 242 -0.51 11.74 -6.06
N ILE A 243 -0.55 11.46 -4.76
CA ILE A 243 -0.32 12.43 -3.68
C ILE A 243 1.05 12.27 -2.99
N CYS A 244 1.95 11.49 -3.57
CA CYS A 244 3.28 11.24 -3.03
C CYS A 244 4.12 12.52 -2.92
N GLY A 245 4.84 12.67 -1.81
CA GLY A 245 5.62 13.88 -1.51
C GLY A 245 4.78 15.11 -1.18
N ALA A 246 3.45 14.98 -1.12
CA ALA A 246 2.51 16.03 -0.72
C ALA A 246 1.56 15.54 0.38
N GLY A 247 0.66 14.62 0.07
CA GLY A 247 -0.31 14.06 1.01
C GLY A 247 0.04 12.68 1.53
N LYS A 248 1.01 11.97 0.93
CA LYS A 248 1.46 10.63 1.33
C LYS A 248 2.99 10.58 1.40
N TRP A 249 3.50 9.89 2.41
CA TRP A 249 4.93 9.74 2.69
C TRP A 249 5.23 8.31 3.14
N ALA A 250 6.46 7.85 2.91
CA ALA A 250 6.93 6.57 3.43
C ALA A 250 8.07 6.78 4.44
N ILE A 251 8.13 5.91 5.43
CA ILE A 251 9.15 5.88 6.46
C ILE A 251 9.79 4.49 6.43
N SER A 252 11.11 4.41 6.33
CA SER A 252 11.87 3.15 6.35
C SER A 252 11.92 2.54 7.76
N PRO A 253 12.33 1.26 7.91
CA PRO A 253 12.50 0.64 9.23
C PRO A 253 13.49 1.36 10.14
N SER A 254 14.43 2.13 9.58
CA SER A 254 15.42 2.94 10.31
C SER A 254 15.00 4.40 10.52
N GLY A 255 13.76 4.78 10.17
CA GLY A 255 13.23 6.14 10.38
C GLY A 255 13.47 7.12 9.25
N GLU A 256 13.96 6.66 8.10
CA GLU A 256 14.23 7.52 6.95
C GLU A 256 12.96 7.90 6.20
N LEU A 257 12.78 9.19 5.93
CA LEU A 257 11.63 9.72 5.18
C LEU A 257 11.87 9.60 3.67
N ARG A 258 10.85 9.13 2.95
CA ARG A 258 10.80 9.06 1.50
C ARG A 258 9.47 9.65 0.98
N VAL A 259 9.46 10.15 -0.25
CA VAL A 259 8.24 10.70 -0.87
C VAL A 259 7.15 9.66 -1.12
N CYS A 260 7.51 8.38 -1.20
CA CYS A 260 6.62 7.25 -1.45
C CYS A 260 7.36 5.95 -1.11
N GLU A 261 6.63 4.89 -0.84
CA GLU A 261 7.16 3.54 -0.62
C GLU A 261 7.90 2.97 -1.85
N GLN A 262 7.58 3.47 -3.05
CA GLN A 262 8.27 3.10 -4.30
C GLN A 262 9.56 3.90 -4.54
N SER A 263 9.81 4.95 -3.75
CA SER A 263 10.98 5.82 -3.94
C SER A 263 12.22 5.21 -3.31
N PRO A 264 13.33 5.02 -4.05
CA PRO A 264 14.60 4.65 -3.45
C PRO A 264 15.31 5.84 -2.78
N TYR A 265 14.86 7.08 -3.01
CA TYR A 265 15.53 8.29 -2.55
C TYR A 265 15.12 8.65 -1.14
N VAL A 266 16.10 8.66 -0.23
CA VAL A 266 15.97 9.11 1.16
C VAL A 266 16.09 10.64 1.20
N ILE A 267 15.16 11.27 1.93
CA ILE A 267 15.13 12.73 2.14
C ILE A 267 15.96 13.11 3.37
N GLY A 268 15.89 12.29 4.41
CA GLY A 268 16.58 12.44 5.69
C GLY A 268 15.95 11.52 6.73
N ASN A 269 16.44 11.57 7.98
CA ASN A 269 15.94 10.71 9.06
C ASN A 269 15.08 11.53 10.03
N LEU A 270 13.93 10.99 10.41
CA LEU A 270 12.97 11.62 11.33
C LEU A 270 13.40 11.59 12.80
N LEU A 271 14.45 10.82 13.13
CA LEU A 271 15.08 10.87 14.45
C LEU A 271 16.01 12.08 14.58
N ASP A 272 16.56 12.58 13.46
CA ASP A 272 17.54 13.69 13.43
C ASP A 272 16.87 15.02 13.12
N LYS A 273 15.81 15.01 12.31
CA LYS A 273 15.15 16.20 11.75
C LYS A 273 13.64 16.09 11.80
N SER A 274 12.97 17.23 11.99
CA SER A 274 11.51 17.27 11.98
C SER A 274 10.94 16.96 10.58
N PHE A 275 9.73 16.41 10.54
CA PHE A 275 9.00 16.24 9.28
C PHE A 275 8.81 17.55 8.53
N GLU A 276 8.59 18.65 9.25
CA GLU A 276 8.40 19.96 8.64
C GLU A 276 9.66 20.38 7.85
N GLU A 277 10.85 20.22 8.44
CA GLU A 277 12.13 20.52 7.79
C GLU A 277 12.33 19.64 6.55
N LEU A 278 12.20 18.32 6.70
CA LEU A 278 12.43 17.35 5.62
C LEU A 278 11.44 17.54 4.46
N SER A 279 10.19 17.80 4.75
CA SER A 279 9.12 17.94 3.74
C SER A 279 9.22 19.24 2.92
N ARG A 280 10.05 20.20 3.36
CA ARG A 280 10.36 21.46 2.67
C ARG A 280 11.73 21.45 1.99
N SER A 281 12.43 20.31 1.98
CA SER A 281 13.74 20.19 1.33
C SER A 281 13.67 20.50 -0.17
N GLN A 282 14.78 20.98 -0.72
CA GLN A 282 14.90 21.28 -2.16
C GLN A 282 14.56 20.07 -3.03
N PHE A 283 14.90 18.86 -2.58
CA PHE A 283 14.54 17.63 -3.27
C PHE A 283 13.01 17.48 -3.39
N VAL A 284 12.28 17.68 -2.29
CA VAL A 284 10.81 17.56 -2.28
C VAL A 284 10.16 18.64 -3.13
N GLU A 285 10.67 19.87 -3.07
CA GLU A 285 10.16 20.96 -3.92
C GLU A 285 10.35 20.65 -5.41
N LYS A 286 11.53 20.16 -5.79
CA LYS A 286 11.80 19.71 -7.16
C LYS A 286 10.88 18.55 -7.53
N PHE A 287 10.79 17.53 -6.68
CA PHE A 287 9.91 16.38 -6.90
C PHE A 287 8.44 16.80 -7.13
N ARG A 288 7.96 17.83 -6.45
CA ARG A 288 6.60 18.36 -6.65
C ARG A 288 6.46 19.12 -7.96
N LYS A 289 7.45 19.93 -8.35
CA LYS A 289 7.46 20.72 -9.59
C LYS A 289 7.53 19.82 -10.83
N ASP A 290 8.36 18.78 -10.79
CA ASP A 290 8.53 17.81 -11.88
C ASP A 290 7.31 16.87 -12.04
N ASN A 291 6.21 17.19 -11.36
CA ASN A 291 5.01 16.33 -11.32
C ASN A 291 4.23 16.29 -12.63
N ALA A 292 4.25 17.33 -13.39
CA ALA A 292 3.49 17.39 -14.64
C ALA A 292 4.34 16.86 -15.81
N ARG A 293 3.88 15.78 -16.46
CA ARG A 293 4.34 15.52 -17.85
C ARG A 293 3.96 16.74 -18.67
N SER A 294 4.80 17.11 -19.65
CA SER A 294 4.48 18.17 -20.61
C SER A 294 3.09 18.00 -21.21
N ASP A 295 2.74 16.75 -21.52
CA ASP A 295 1.45 16.35 -22.10
C ASP A 295 0.26 16.53 -21.13
N CYS A 296 0.50 16.55 -19.82
CA CYS A 296 -0.55 16.71 -18.81
C CYS A 296 -0.84 18.18 -18.48
N THR A 297 0.00 19.11 -18.89
CA THR A 297 -0.13 20.54 -18.52
C THR A 297 -1.43 21.15 -19.03
N LEU A 298 -1.86 20.76 -20.23
CA LEU A 298 -3.11 21.20 -20.87
C LEU A 298 -4.22 20.15 -20.82
N CYS A 299 -4.00 19.03 -20.12
CA CYS A 299 -4.94 17.93 -20.07
C CYS A 299 -6.12 18.27 -19.12
N ALA A 300 -7.36 18.20 -19.62
CA ALA A 300 -8.57 18.44 -18.83
C ALA A 300 -8.69 17.47 -17.63
N SER A 301 -8.19 16.23 -17.76
CA SER A 301 -8.22 15.20 -16.71
C SER A 301 -7.09 15.34 -15.68
N ASN A 302 -6.15 16.28 -15.85
CA ASN A 302 -4.98 16.40 -14.96
C ASN A 302 -5.37 16.62 -13.49
N ARG A 303 -6.45 17.34 -13.24
CA ARG A 303 -6.93 17.60 -11.86
C ARG A 303 -7.40 16.34 -11.15
N VAL A 304 -7.86 15.33 -11.89
CA VAL A 304 -8.41 14.07 -11.34
C VAL A 304 -7.34 12.99 -11.30
N CYS A 305 -6.59 12.77 -12.38
CA CYS A 305 -5.63 11.67 -12.46
C CYS A 305 -4.18 12.06 -12.07
N GLY A 306 -3.85 13.37 -12.09
CA GLY A 306 -2.50 13.87 -11.79
C GLY A 306 -1.39 13.26 -12.65
N GLY A 307 -1.74 12.69 -13.83
CA GLY A 307 -0.84 12.03 -14.76
C GLY A 307 -0.39 10.62 -14.29
N GLY A 308 -1.16 9.94 -13.45
CA GLY A 308 -0.91 8.57 -13.02
C GLY A 308 0.22 8.40 -12.00
N CYS A 309 0.71 7.16 -11.84
CA CYS A 309 1.80 6.86 -10.93
C CYS A 309 3.15 7.36 -11.46
N ARG A 310 3.86 8.16 -10.66
CA ARG A 310 5.16 8.73 -11.06
C ARG A 310 6.24 7.68 -11.30
N PHE A 311 6.22 6.59 -10.56
CA PHE A 311 7.21 5.53 -10.67
C PHE A 311 6.97 4.59 -11.84
N LEU A 312 5.80 4.66 -12.49
CA LEU A 312 5.52 3.97 -13.77
C LEU A 312 5.84 4.80 -15.00
N ARG A 313 5.89 6.13 -14.88
CA ARG A 313 6.16 7.03 -16.03
C ARG A 313 7.51 6.83 -16.70
N ALA A 314 8.52 6.37 -15.94
CA ALA A 314 9.85 6.08 -16.46
C ALA A 314 9.91 4.75 -17.26
N ILE A 315 8.81 3.99 -17.29
CA ILE A 315 8.73 2.71 -17.99
C ILE A 315 7.92 2.94 -19.26
N PRO A 316 8.51 2.74 -20.47
CA PRO A 316 7.75 2.79 -21.71
C PRO A 316 6.60 1.76 -21.63
N ILE A 317 5.37 2.22 -21.68
CA ILE A 317 4.21 1.35 -21.88
C ILE A 317 4.28 0.89 -23.32
N ARG A 318 4.66 -0.36 -23.55
CA ARG A 318 4.65 -1.01 -24.86
C ARG A 318 3.30 -1.65 -25.12
#